data_65c5c7d08f73718dfbe6ef45e20bef17
#
_entry.id   65c5c7d08f73718dfbe6ef45e20bef17
#
_cell.length_a   1.000
_cell.length_b   1.000
_cell.length_c   1.000
_cell.angle_alpha   90.00
_cell.angle_beta   90.00
_cell.angle_gamma   90.00
#
_symmetry.space_group_name_H-M   'P 1'
#
loop_
_entity.id
_entity.type
_entity.pdbx_description
1 polymer ?
#
loop_
_entity_poly.entity_id
_entity_poly.type
_entity_poly.pdbx_seq_one_letter_code
_entity_poly.pdbx_strand_id
1 'polypeptide(L)'
;LFCDDVRQEQGGKLSAMGIYQGVMAIPADEVLLPKLVAWLMLVLPYSEMADKARVQLWDGEQLLSDAEITFANPPWDAQGAAVPNMGQTTVNIPFEMVPFKARAGMALRLVYTADNYNYESDALHIIKAV
;
A
#
# COMPACT_ATOMS: atom_id res chain seq x y z
N LEU A 1 1.50 4.38 3.04
CA LEU A 1 0.53 5.40 3.38
C LEU A 1 -0.82 4.78 3.67
N PHE A 2 -1.39 5.08 4.83
CA PHE A 2 -2.76 4.67 5.15
C PHE A 2 -3.68 5.89 5.05
N CYS A 3 -4.85 5.70 4.43
CA CYS A 3 -5.82 6.77 4.23
C CYS A 3 -7.24 6.21 4.14
N ASP A 4 -8.23 7.11 4.17
CA ASP A 4 -9.63 6.73 4.05
C ASP A 4 -10.01 6.34 2.63
N ASP A 5 -9.46 7.02 1.63
CA ASP A 5 -9.79 6.78 0.23
C ASP A 5 -8.66 7.22 -0.71
N VAL A 6 -8.54 6.52 -1.83
CA VAL A 6 -7.66 6.91 -2.95
C VAL A 6 -8.53 7.06 -4.18
N ARG A 7 -8.44 8.20 -4.84
CA ARG A 7 -9.20 8.51 -6.04
C ARG A 7 -8.29 8.64 -7.24
N GLN A 8 -8.75 8.11 -8.35
CA GLN A 8 -8.11 8.32 -9.64
C GLN A 8 -8.67 9.60 -10.26
N GLU A 9 -7.78 10.54 -10.52
CA GLU A 9 -8.09 11.83 -11.14
C GLU A 9 -7.81 11.78 -12.65
N GLN A 10 -8.23 12.81 -13.35
CA GLN A 10 -7.91 12.96 -14.78
C GLN A 10 -6.39 13.04 -14.99
N GLY A 11 -5.91 12.47 -16.10
CA GLY A 11 -4.50 12.49 -16.45
C GLY A 11 -3.65 11.48 -15.69
N GLY A 12 -4.24 10.43 -15.14
CA GLY A 12 -3.53 9.35 -14.44
C GLY A 12 -3.02 9.74 -13.05
N LYS A 13 -3.52 10.83 -12.48
CA LYS A 13 -3.15 11.27 -11.14
C LYS A 13 -3.95 10.51 -10.09
N LEU A 14 -3.34 10.32 -8.93
CA LEU A 14 -3.99 9.73 -7.75
C LEU A 14 -4.06 10.77 -6.64
N SER A 15 -5.17 10.79 -5.92
CA SER A 15 -5.37 11.63 -4.75
C SER A 15 -5.72 10.77 -3.55
N ALA A 16 -5.02 10.99 -2.43
CA ALA A 16 -5.34 10.35 -1.16
C ALA A 16 -6.14 11.30 -0.28
N MET A 17 -7.15 10.78 0.37
CA MET A 17 -8.03 11.55 1.27
C MET A 17 -8.03 10.93 2.66
N GLY A 18 -7.97 11.78 3.69
CA GLY A 18 -7.96 11.32 5.07
C GLY A 18 -6.71 10.52 5.41
N ILE A 19 -5.54 11.12 5.24
CA ILE A 19 -4.25 10.46 5.46
C ILE A 19 -3.98 10.34 6.96
N TYR A 20 -3.65 9.13 7.41
CA TYR A 20 -3.23 8.86 8.78
C TYR A 20 -1.70 9.01 8.90
N GLN A 21 -1.28 9.77 9.88
CA GLN A 21 0.14 10.02 10.14
C GLN A 21 0.66 9.12 11.26
N GLY A 22 0.64 7.82 11.02
CA GLY A 22 1.14 6.83 11.96
C GLY A 22 0.20 6.42 13.07
N VAL A 23 -0.88 7.17 13.32
CA VAL A 23 -1.86 6.89 14.37
C VAL A 23 -3.28 7.10 13.84
N MET A 24 -4.15 6.15 14.16
CA MET A 24 -5.60 6.27 13.98
C MET A 24 -6.27 6.20 15.36
N ALA A 25 -7.00 7.24 15.74
CA ALA A 25 -7.78 7.25 16.99
C ALA A 25 -9.23 6.84 16.69
N ILE A 26 -9.73 5.84 17.39
CA ILE A 26 -11.10 5.36 17.27
C ILE A 26 -11.89 5.61 18.58
N PRO A 27 -13.20 5.88 18.51
CA PRO A 27 -14.00 6.27 19.69
C PRO A 27 -14.35 5.12 20.63
N ALA A 28 -14.11 3.88 20.23
CA ALA A 28 -14.43 2.68 21.00
C ALA A 28 -13.30 1.66 20.90
N ASP A 29 -13.41 0.54 21.58
CA ASP A 29 -12.43 -0.55 21.48
C ASP A 29 -12.41 -1.17 20.08
N GLU A 30 -13.51 -1.08 19.37
CA GLU A 30 -13.69 -1.61 18.02
C GLU A 30 -14.66 -0.73 17.23
N VAL A 31 -14.31 -0.46 15.98
CA VAL A 31 -15.15 0.31 15.05
C VAL A 31 -15.09 -0.35 13.68
N LEU A 32 -16.25 -0.46 13.03
CA LEU A 32 -16.32 -0.88 11.65
C LEU A 32 -16.17 0.33 10.73
N LEU A 33 -15.05 0.42 10.03
CA LEU A 33 -14.84 1.45 9.03
C LEU A 33 -15.41 0.97 7.69
N PRO A 34 -16.11 1.85 6.94
CA PRO A 34 -16.56 1.49 5.60
C PRO A 34 -15.42 1.09 4.69
N LYS A 35 -14.25 1.73 4.85
CA LYS A 35 -13.09 1.52 4.00
C LYS A 35 -11.83 1.99 4.72
N LEU A 36 -10.75 1.26 4.53
CA LEU A 36 -9.39 1.70 4.83
C LEU A 36 -8.53 1.35 3.63
N VAL A 37 -7.68 2.27 3.20
CA VAL A 37 -6.76 2.06 2.08
C VAL A 37 -5.33 2.12 2.59
N ALA A 38 -4.57 1.10 2.25
CA ALA A 38 -3.12 1.11 2.38
C ALA A 38 -2.52 1.35 0.98
N TRP A 39 -2.04 2.55 0.74
CA TRP A 39 -1.47 2.93 -0.55
C TRP A 39 0.03 2.70 -0.53
N LEU A 40 0.46 1.72 -1.31
CA LEU A 40 1.86 1.42 -1.52
C LEU A 40 2.39 2.25 -2.69
N MET A 41 3.38 3.09 -2.43
CA MET A 41 4.14 3.81 -3.45
C MET A 41 5.60 3.42 -3.33
N LEU A 42 6.15 2.80 -4.35
CA LEU A 42 7.55 2.43 -4.41
C LEU A 42 8.18 3.01 -5.66
N VAL A 43 9.37 3.55 -5.51
CA VAL A 43 10.23 3.93 -6.64
C VAL A 43 11.34 2.90 -6.71
N LEU A 44 11.35 2.13 -7.78
CA LEU A 44 12.28 1.01 -7.94
C LEU A 44 13.11 1.18 -9.21
N PRO A 45 14.41 0.84 -9.17
CA PRO A 45 15.19 0.66 -10.39
C PRO A 45 14.56 -0.41 -11.28
N TYR A 46 14.65 -0.25 -12.60
CA TYR A 46 14.15 -1.27 -13.53
C TYR A 46 14.77 -2.64 -13.28
N SER A 47 16.02 -2.68 -12.84
CA SER A 47 16.72 -3.93 -12.53
C SER A 47 16.13 -4.71 -11.35
N GLU A 48 15.34 -4.05 -10.49
CA GLU A 48 14.69 -4.66 -9.32
C GLU A 48 13.21 -4.95 -9.55
N MET A 49 12.69 -4.66 -10.75
CA MET A 49 11.32 -5.00 -11.11
C MET A 49 11.19 -6.49 -11.39
N ALA A 50 10.07 -7.05 -10.95
CA ALA A 50 9.71 -8.44 -11.18
C ALA A 50 8.33 -8.51 -11.85
N ASP A 51 8.04 -9.65 -12.50
CA ASP A 51 6.74 -9.87 -13.13
C ASP A 51 5.62 -10.05 -12.10
N LYS A 52 5.98 -10.53 -10.92
CA LYS A 52 5.06 -10.81 -9.81
C LYS A 52 5.58 -10.24 -8.51
N ALA A 53 4.64 -9.79 -7.71
CA ALA A 53 4.90 -9.34 -6.35
C ALA A 53 3.80 -9.80 -5.41
N ARG A 54 4.11 -9.89 -4.15
CA ARG A 54 3.14 -10.20 -3.11
C ARG A 54 2.99 -9.00 -2.18
N VAL A 55 1.76 -8.63 -1.89
CA VAL A 55 1.44 -7.57 -0.95
C VAL A 55 0.66 -8.17 0.21
N GLN A 56 1.13 -7.96 1.42
CA GLN A 56 0.52 -8.48 2.64
C GLN A 56 0.22 -7.36 3.61
N LEU A 57 -0.91 -7.48 4.29
CA LEU A 57 -1.26 -6.61 5.41
C LEU A 57 -1.14 -7.42 6.70
N TRP A 58 -0.37 -6.91 7.64
CA TRP A 58 -0.12 -7.52 8.94
C TRP A 58 -0.62 -6.64 10.07
N ASP A 59 -1.14 -7.28 11.11
CA ASP A 59 -1.35 -6.68 12.44
C ASP A 59 -0.38 -7.36 13.40
N GLY A 60 0.71 -6.66 13.75
CA GLY A 60 1.79 -7.28 14.49
C GLY A 60 2.32 -8.52 13.76
N GLU A 61 2.17 -9.68 14.35
CA GLU A 61 2.57 -10.97 13.78
C GLU A 61 1.41 -11.73 13.11
N GLN A 62 0.22 -11.15 13.07
CA GLN A 62 -0.95 -11.74 12.45
C GLN A 62 -1.12 -11.26 11.03
N LEU A 63 -1.15 -12.20 10.07
CA LEU A 63 -1.47 -11.90 8.68
C LEU A 63 -2.98 -11.67 8.54
N LEU A 64 -3.36 -10.47 8.07
CA LEU A 64 -4.76 -10.11 7.84
C LEU A 64 -5.18 -10.31 6.39
N SER A 65 -4.30 -10.04 5.45
CA SER A 65 -4.60 -10.13 4.04
C SER A 65 -3.34 -10.41 3.22
N ASP A 66 -3.51 -11.12 2.12
CA ASP A 66 -2.42 -11.58 1.25
C ASP A 66 -2.91 -11.56 -0.20
N ALA A 67 -2.18 -10.87 -1.06
CA ALA A 67 -2.51 -10.77 -2.48
C ALA A 67 -1.26 -10.90 -3.34
N GLU A 68 -1.37 -11.69 -4.41
CA GLU A 68 -0.36 -11.74 -5.46
C GLU A 68 -0.73 -10.75 -6.56
N ILE A 69 0.23 -9.97 -7.00
CA ILE A 69 0.08 -9.01 -8.09
C ILE A 69 0.95 -9.47 -9.25
N THR A 70 0.33 -9.58 -10.41
CA THR A 70 1.03 -9.85 -11.66
C THR A 70 1.04 -8.59 -12.50
N PHE A 71 2.22 -8.12 -12.86
CA PHE A 71 2.38 -6.99 -13.75
C PHE A 71 2.32 -7.47 -15.19
N ALA A 72 1.13 -7.39 -15.81
CA ALA A 72 0.95 -7.72 -17.21
C ALA A 72 1.56 -6.61 -18.08
N ASN A 73 2.37 -6.99 -19.08
CA ASN A 73 3.04 -6.06 -19.98
C ASN A 73 3.80 -4.97 -19.20
N PRO A 74 4.84 -5.34 -18.45
CA PRO A 74 5.55 -4.39 -17.61
C PRO A 74 5.98 -3.18 -18.42
N PRO A 75 5.53 -1.96 -18.06
CA PRO A 75 5.83 -0.77 -18.86
C PRO A 75 7.32 -0.41 -18.88
N TRP A 76 8.09 -0.94 -17.94
CA TRP A 76 9.53 -0.68 -17.88
C TRP A 76 10.30 -1.27 -19.04
N ASP A 77 9.88 -2.41 -19.62
CA ASP A 77 10.55 -2.98 -20.77
C ASP A 77 10.43 -2.08 -22.01
N ALA A 78 9.24 -1.57 -22.26
CA ALA A 78 8.98 -0.67 -23.37
C ALA A 78 9.50 0.75 -23.10
N GLN A 79 9.37 1.25 -21.88
CA GLN A 79 9.76 2.60 -21.49
C GLN A 79 11.26 2.72 -21.25
N GLY A 80 11.93 1.67 -20.82
CA GLY A 80 13.38 1.65 -20.68
C GLY A 80 14.10 1.92 -22.00
N ALA A 81 13.51 1.51 -23.11
CA ALA A 81 14.01 1.81 -24.45
C ALA A 81 13.62 3.21 -24.94
N ALA A 82 12.48 3.74 -24.51
CA ALA A 82 11.93 5.01 -24.95
C ALA A 82 12.44 6.23 -24.14
N VAL A 83 12.83 6.01 -22.88
CA VAL A 83 13.25 7.08 -21.96
C VAL A 83 14.54 6.67 -21.24
N PRO A 84 15.68 6.74 -21.91
CA PRO A 84 16.94 6.16 -21.44
C PRO A 84 17.49 6.74 -20.14
N ASN A 85 17.02 7.91 -19.70
CA ASN A 85 17.49 8.52 -18.45
C ASN A 85 16.62 8.22 -17.24
N MET A 86 15.55 7.45 -17.39
CA MET A 86 14.69 7.01 -16.30
C MET A 86 14.97 5.56 -15.95
N GLY A 87 16.09 5.32 -15.26
CA GLY A 87 16.47 3.98 -14.80
C GLY A 87 15.56 3.43 -13.69
N GLN A 88 14.42 4.05 -13.42
CA GLN A 88 13.50 3.71 -12.33
C GLN A 88 12.05 3.92 -12.73
N THR A 89 11.16 3.24 -12.03
CA THR A 89 9.72 3.40 -12.18
C THR A 89 9.03 3.50 -10.82
N THR A 90 7.83 4.04 -10.81
CA THR A 90 7.00 4.10 -9.61
C THR A 90 5.94 3.02 -9.66
N VAL A 91 5.88 2.20 -8.61
CA VAL A 91 4.81 1.23 -8.39
C VAL A 91 3.79 1.87 -7.45
N ASN A 92 2.54 1.97 -7.88
CA ASN A 92 1.43 2.49 -7.09
C ASN A 92 0.37 1.42 -6.94
N ILE A 93 0.16 0.96 -5.72
CA ILE A 93 -0.81 -0.08 -5.42
C ILE A 93 -1.69 0.39 -4.26
N PRO A 94 -2.92 0.87 -4.52
CA PRO A 94 -3.89 1.09 -3.47
C PRO A 94 -4.50 -0.26 -3.05
N PHE A 95 -4.24 -0.66 -1.83
CA PHE A 95 -4.76 -1.89 -1.25
C PHE A 95 -6.00 -1.54 -0.41
N GLU A 96 -7.18 -1.84 -0.93
CA GLU A 96 -8.44 -1.47 -0.30
C GLU A 96 -8.98 -2.57 0.60
N MET A 97 -9.37 -2.20 1.81
CA MET A 97 -10.07 -3.07 2.76
C MET A 97 -11.48 -2.53 2.99
N VAL A 98 -12.48 -3.24 2.50
CA VAL A 98 -13.89 -2.81 2.49
C VAL A 98 -14.79 -3.95 2.95
N PRO A 99 -15.42 -3.87 4.12
CA PRO A 99 -15.17 -2.95 5.24
C PRO A 99 -13.92 -3.36 6.03
N PHE A 100 -13.46 -2.50 6.91
CA PHE A 100 -12.34 -2.81 7.79
C PHE A 100 -12.76 -2.67 9.26
N LYS A 101 -12.51 -3.72 10.03
CA LYS A 101 -12.78 -3.72 11.47
C LYS A 101 -11.54 -3.24 12.21
N ALA A 102 -11.56 -1.98 12.64
CA ALA A 102 -10.48 -1.39 13.40
C ALA A 102 -10.64 -1.70 14.89
N ARG A 103 -9.57 -2.19 15.51
CA ARG A 103 -9.53 -2.46 16.95
C ARG A 103 -8.38 -1.71 17.59
N ALA A 104 -8.64 -1.14 18.76
CA ALA A 104 -7.58 -0.50 19.54
C ALA A 104 -6.49 -1.53 19.88
N GLY A 105 -5.24 -1.12 19.75
CA GLY A 105 -4.08 -1.99 19.92
C GLY A 105 -3.53 -2.60 18.65
N MET A 106 -4.21 -2.47 17.52
CA MET A 106 -3.68 -2.91 16.23
C MET A 106 -2.46 -2.06 15.81
N ALA A 107 -1.52 -2.73 15.17
CA ALA A 107 -0.37 -2.10 14.52
C ALA A 107 -0.28 -2.64 13.10
N LEU A 108 -0.82 -1.88 12.14
CA LEU A 108 -0.93 -2.30 10.75
C LEU A 108 0.32 -1.93 9.96
N ARG A 109 0.83 -2.86 9.19
CA ARG A 109 1.92 -2.60 8.24
C ARG A 109 1.69 -3.37 6.95
N LEU A 110 2.16 -2.78 5.86
CA LEU A 110 2.20 -3.42 4.55
C LEU A 110 3.58 -4.02 4.33
N VAL A 111 3.61 -5.21 3.75
CA VAL A 111 4.83 -5.86 3.30
C VAL A 111 4.70 -6.14 1.80
N TYR A 112 5.63 -5.61 1.03
CA TYR A 112 5.77 -5.87 -0.39
C TYR A 112 6.96 -6.79 -0.61
N THR A 113 6.77 -7.90 -1.30
CA THR A 113 7.82 -8.87 -1.59
C THR A 113 7.83 -9.19 -3.08
N ALA A 114 8.97 -9.02 -3.71
CA ALA A 114 9.27 -9.48 -5.06
C ALA A 114 10.61 -10.23 -5.04
N ASP A 115 10.98 -10.87 -6.14
CA ASP A 115 12.14 -11.76 -6.18
C ASP A 115 13.43 -11.12 -5.63
N ASN A 116 13.67 -9.84 -5.97
CA ASN A 116 14.90 -9.12 -5.62
C ASN A 116 14.67 -7.92 -4.71
N TYR A 117 13.43 -7.76 -4.21
CA TYR A 117 13.11 -6.57 -3.43
C TYR A 117 12.09 -6.89 -2.35
N ASN A 118 12.35 -6.40 -1.15
CA ASN A 118 11.46 -6.54 -0.02
C ASN A 118 11.32 -5.17 0.66
N TYR A 119 10.08 -4.75 0.87
CA TYR A 119 9.77 -3.48 1.54
C TYR A 119 8.71 -3.70 2.60
N GLU A 120 8.93 -3.10 3.76
CA GLU A 120 7.99 -3.10 4.87
C GLU A 120 7.69 -1.66 5.27
N SER A 121 6.41 -1.31 5.35
CA SER A 121 5.99 0.03 5.75
C SER A 121 6.16 0.26 7.25
N ASP A 122 6.16 1.55 7.64
CA ASP A 122 5.95 1.91 9.03
C ASP A 122 4.55 1.48 9.47
N ALA A 123 4.39 1.21 10.76
CA ALA A 123 3.13 0.77 11.30
C ALA A 123 2.14 1.93 11.47
N LEU A 124 0.86 1.66 11.17
CA LEU A 124 -0.26 2.49 11.61
C LEU A 124 -0.76 1.92 12.93
N HIS A 125 -0.63 2.69 14.01
CA HIS A 125 -1.10 2.30 15.33
C HIS A 125 -2.55 2.75 15.54
N ILE A 126 -3.43 1.81 15.84
CA ILE A 126 -4.83 2.10 16.15
C ILE A 126 -4.98 2.20 17.67
N ILE A 127 -5.42 3.34 18.13
CA ILE A 127 -5.59 3.64 19.56
C ILE A 127 -7.03 4.02 19.86
N LYS A 128 -7.44 3.80 21.09
CA LYS A 128 -8.73 4.31 21.56
C LYS A 128 -8.59 5.78 21.94
N ALA A 129 -9.46 6.60 21.39
CA ALA A 129 -9.53 8.00 21.78
C ALA A 129 -10.03 8.11 23.24
N VAL A 130 -9.42 9.01 23.98
CA VAL A 130 -9.76 9.23 25.38
C VAL A 130 -10.90 10.23 25.52
#